data_bd53f5b2ea6e675dfdad282f413bcbd3
#
_entry.id   bd53f5b2ea6e675dfdad282f413bcbd3
#
_cell.length_a   1.000
_cell.length_b   1.000
_cell.length_c   1.000
_cell.angle_alpha   90.00
_cell.angle_beta   90.00
_cell.angle_gamma   90.00
#
_symmetry.space_group_name_H-M   'P 1'
#
loop_
_entity.id
_entity.type
_entity.pdbx_description
1 polymer ?
#
loop_
_entity_poly.entity_id
_entity_poly.type
_entity_poly.pdbx_seq_one_letter_code
_entity_poly.pdbx_strand_id
1 'polypeptide(L)'
;DNSEEVIIASEDAVDGLAETPAGEEEEDENSDPRPSLLSFSNTDLLFSGDYLVAGNYHGFNTYDISNPTNPTLLSSVVCPGGQGDVSLIGNLLIMSVQETRGRLDCGLAGVPEPVSGDRIQGIRIFDVSDFSMPLQVGAVQTCRGSHTHTVVGPPDHNNNAYVYVSGTSRVRDDEELVGCSDDSPFENPESALFRIEVIEIPMGRPED
;
A
#
# COMPACT_ATOMS: atom_id res chain seq x y z
N ASP A 1 -39.20 23.03 21.37
CA ASP A 1 -39.62 21.69 20.95
C ASP A 1 -39.19 21.50 19.49
N ASN A 2 -37.92 21.08 19.33
CA ASN A 2 -37.31 20.80 18.03
C ASN A 2 -37.14 19.28 17.98
N SER A 3 -38.12 18.59 17.44
CA SER A 3 -38.00 17.19 17.08
C SER A 3 -37.37 17.12 15.66
N GLU A 4 -36.09 16.80 15.59
CA GLU A 4 -35.45 16.41 14.32
C GLU A 4 -36.02 15.07 13.84
N GLU A 5 -36.68 15.11 12.72
CA GLU A 5 -37.24 13.96 12.04
C GLU A 5 -36.11 13.21 11.32
N VAL A 6 -35.72 12.04 11.86
CA VAL A 6 -34.76 11.13 11.20
C VAL A 6 -35.48 10.43 10.07
N ILE A 7 -35.15 10.79 8.82
CA ILE A 7 -35.66 10.10 7.62
C ILE A 7 -34.93 8.78 7.51
N ILE A 8 -35.61 7.68 7.84
CA ILE A 8 -35.14 6.33 7.54
C ILE A 8 -35.51 6.05 6.08
N ALA A 9 -34.48 5.87 5.22
CA ALA A 9 -34.70 5.45 3.85
C ALA A 9 -35.32 4.05 3.82
N SER A 10 -36.41 3.90 3.05
CA SER A 10 -37.15 2.63 2.89
C SER A 10 -36.34 1.58 2.12
N GLU A 11 -36.49 0.32 2.51
CA GLU A 11 -35.83 -0.87 1.96
C GLU A 11 -36.21 -1.28 0.51
N ASP A 12 -36.87 -0.42 -0.26
CA ASP A 12 -37.44 -0.80 -1.56
C ASP A 12 -36.56 -0.43 -2.78
N ALA A 13 -35.25 -0.20 -2.63
CA ALA A 13 -34.35 0.23 -3.71
C ALA A 13 -33.32 -0.84 -4.16
N VAL A 14 -33.53 -2.11 -3.93
CA VAL A 14 -32.60 -3.19 -4.34
C VAL A 14 -33.20 -4.18 -5.36
N ASP A 15 -34.11 -3.73 -6.20
CA ASP A 15 -34.58 -4.58 -7.32
C ASP A 15 -34.21 -3.92 -8.65
N GLY A 16 -33.10 -4.35 -9.26
CA GLY A 16 -32.68 -3.87 -10.56
C GLY A 16 -31.19 -3.91 -10.90
N LEU A 17 -30.34 -4.58 -10.14
CA LEU A 17 -28.99 -4.88 -10.63
C LEU A 17 -29.06 -6.09 -11.56
N ALA A 18 -29.25 -5.82 -12.86
CA ALA A 18 -29.06 -6.81 -13.90
C ALA A 18 -27.60 -7.31 -13.83
N GLU A 19 -27.43 -8.61 -13.65
CA GLU A 19 -26.14 -9.28 -13.80
C GLU A 19 -25.64 -9.04 -15.21
N THR A 20 -24.62 -8.20 -15.37
CA THR A 20 -23.88 -8.09 -16.62
C THR A 20 -23.10 -9.41 -16.75
N PRO A 21 -23.26 -10.18 -17.85
CA PRO A 21 -22.43 -11.36 -18.06
C PRO A 21 -20.97 -10.91 -18.12
N ALA A 22 -20.07 -11.69 -17.50
CA ALA A 22 -18.64 -11.51 -17.62
C ALA A 22 -18.28 -11.53 -19.11
N GLY A 23 -18.12 -10.33 -19.70
CA GLY A 23 -17.61 -10.17 -21.04
C GLY A 23 -16.16 -10.63 -21.00
N GLU A 24 -15.78 -11.47 -21.95
CA GLU A 24 -14.40 -11.72 -22.32
C GLU A 24 -13.78 -10.33 -22.55
N GLU A 25 -12.79 -9.97 -21.76
CA GLU A 25 -11.99 -8.77 -22.00
C GLU A 25 -11.23 -9.03 -23.30
N GLU A 26 -11.80 -8.58 -24.42
CA GLU A 26 -11.04 -8.47 -25.66
C GLU A 26 -9.89 -7.50 -25.38
N GLU A 27 -8.65 -8.00 -25.43
CA GLU A 27 -7.45 -7.16 -25.38
C GLU A 27 -7.57 -6.16 -26.54
N ASP A 28 -7.96 -4.93 -26.23
CA ASP A 28 -8.04 -3.83 -27.17
C ASP A 28 -6.62 -3.50 -27.65
N GLU A 29 -6.23 -4.01 -28.83
CA GLU A 29 -4.95 -3.72 -29.48
C GLU A 29 -4.72 -2.20 -29.72
N ASN A 30 -5.68 -1.38 -29.37
CA ASN A 30 -5.65 0.07 -29.48
C ASN A 30 -5.54 0.76 -28.10
N SER A 31 -4.97 0.10 -27.09
CA SER A 31 -4.73 0.71 -25.78
C SER A 31 -3.78 1.90 -25.96
N ASP A 32 -4.28 3.10 -25.66
CA ASP A 32 -3.50 4.34 -25.63
C ASP A 32 -2.24 4.13 -24.77
N PRO A 33 -1.03 4.28 -25.34
CA PRO A 33 0.21 4.08 -24.58
C PRO A 33 0.42 5.14 -23.48
N ARG A 34 -0.50 6.10 -23.32
CA ARG A 34 -0.43 7.07 -22.26
C ARG A 34 -0.71 6.42 -20.91
N PRO A 35 0.07 6.72 -19.86
CA PRO A 35 -0.20 6.26 -18.51
C PRO A 35 -1.63 6.64 -18.08
N SER A 36 -2.29 5.79 -17.30
CA SER A 36 -3.61 6.11 -16.77
C SER A 36 -3.55 7.41 -15.95
N LEU A 37 -4.66 8.15 -15.87
CA LEU A 37 -4.72 9.38 -15.06
C LEU A 37 -4.31 9.14 -13.60
N LEU A 38 -4.55 7.95 -13.07
CA LEU A 38 -4.13 7.56 -11.71
C LEU A 38 -2.62 7.59 -11.52
N SER A 39 -1.84 7.36 -12.59
CA SER A 39 -0.37 7.43 -12.53
C SER A 39 0.16 8.82 -12.17
N PHE A 40 -0.66 9.86 -12.28
CA PHE A 40 -0.30 11.23 -11.92
C PHE A 40 -0.95 11.72 -10.62
N SER A 41 -1.58 10.81 -9.88
CA SER A 41 -2.29 11.16 -8.65
C SER A 41 -1.40 10.97 -7.43
N ASN A 42 -1.40 11.96 -6.54
CA ASN A 42 -0.98 11.76 -5.16
C ASN A 42 -2.08 11.00 -4.43
N THR A 43 -1.70 10.14 -3.50
CA THR A 43 -2.61 9.18 -2.88
C THR A 43 -2.72 9.36 -1.38
N ASP A 44 -1.62 9.75 -0.74
CA ASP A 44 -1.58 9.98 0.69
C ASP A 44 -0.62 11.12 1.04
N LEU A 45 -0.85 11.77 2.19
CA LEU A 45 -0.03 12.89 2.68
C LEU A 45 0.33 12.67 4.14
N LEU A 46 1.61 12.62 4.42
CA LEU A 46 2.19 12.53 5.75
C LEU A 46 2.91 13.84 6.10
N PHE A 47 2.66 14.35 7.31
CA PHE A 47 3.32 15.55 7.83
C PHE A 47 4.21 15.22 9.03
N SER A 48 5.42 15.75 9.06
CA SER A 48 6.36 15.62 10.18
C SER A 48 7.17 16.91 10.37
N GLY A 49 6.78 17.71 11.35
CA GLY A 49 7.38 19.04 11.54
C GLY A 49 7.25 19.91 10.29
N ASP A 50 8.38 20.36 9.76
CA ASP A 50 8.45 21.17 8.54
C ASP A 50 8.58 20.33 7.25
N TYR A 51 8.29 19.02 7.31
CA TYR A 51 8.37 18.13 6.18
C TYR A 51 7.01 17.54 5.80
N LEU A 52 6.80 17.34 4.49
CA LEU A 52 5.68 16.64 3.90
C LEU A 52 6.22 15.49 3.06
N VAL A 53 5.61 14.32 3.21
CA VAL A 53 5.75 13.20 2.27
C VAL A 53 4.44 13.03 1.52
N ALA A 54 4.51 13.00 0.20
CA ALA A 54 3.36 12.74 -0.66
C ALA A 54 3.54 11.40 -1.37
N GLY A 55 2.75 10.40 -0.95
CA GLY A 55 2.67 9.10 -1.61
C GLY A 55 1.97 9.21 -2.96
N ASN A 56 2.35 8.36 -3.90
CA ASN A 56 1.76 8.29 -5.24
C ASN A 56 1.96 6.88 -5.84
N TYR A 57 1.36 6.64 -7.02
CA TYR A 57 1.43 5.32 -7.67
C TYR A 57 2.84 4.89 -8.12
N HIS A 58 3.80 5.82 -8.16
CA HIS A 58 5.18 5.54 -8.57
C HIS A 58 6.17 5.55 -7.41
N GLY A 59 5.71 5.81 -6.18
CA GLY A 59 6.56 5.92 -4.98
C GLY A 59 6.13 7.08 -4.10
N PHE A 60 7.04 8.01 -3.79
CA PHE A 60 6.71 9.18 -2.99
C PHE A 60 7.66 10.35 -3.26
N ASN A 61 7.19 11.54 -2.93
CA ASN A 61 7.98 12.78 -2.94
C ASN A 61 8.10 13.32 -1.52
N THR A 62 9.23 13.96 -1.22
CA THR A 62 9.44 14.68 0.04
C THR A 62 9.60 16.17 -0.20
N TYR A 63 9.07 16.98 0.71
CA TYR A 63 9.09 18.44 0.59
C TYR A 63 9.47 19.09 1.92
N ASP A 64 10.21 20.18 1.85
CA ASP A 64 10.29 21.16 2.91
C ASP A 64 9.08 22.10 2.82
N ILE A 65 8.32 22.18 3.90
CA ILE A 65 7.13 23.01 4.05
C ILE A 65 7.28 24.04 5.18
N SER A 66 8.51 24.37 5.59
CA SER A 66 8.79 25.44 6.54
C SER A 66 8.15 26.77 6.09
N ASN A 67 8.01 26.95 4.78
CA ASN A 67 7.13 27.95 4.17
C ASN A 67 5.98 27.23 3.44
N PRO A 68 4.81 27.00 4.06
CA PRO A 68 3.74 26.19 3.50
C PRO A 68 3.09 26.78 2.23
N THR A 69 3.30 28.09 1.98
CA THR A 69 2.81 28.75 0.75
C THR A 69 3.77 28.59 -0.42
N ASN A 70 4.98 28.07 -0.17
CA ASN A 70 6.00 27.81 -1.20
C ASN A 70 6.81 26.57 -0.84
N PRO A 71 6.22 25.35 -0.92
CA PRO A 71 6.91 24.10 -0.63
C PRO A 71 8.10 23.89 -1.56
N THR A 72 9.19 23.33 -1.02
CA THR A 72 10.39 23.00 -1.80
C THR A 72 10.53 21.49 -1.90
N LEU A 73 10.56 20.94 -3.12
CA LEU A 73 10.83 19.51 -3.34
C LEU A 73 12.25 19.18 -2.88
N LEU A 74 12.38 18.19 -2.00
CA LEU A 74 13.66 17.69 -1.48
C LEU A 74 14.10 16.44 -2.23
N SER A 75 13.19 15.47 -2.41
CA SER A 75 13.48 14.23 -3.15
C SER A 75 12.25 13.69 -3.86
N SER A 76 12.50 12.85 -4.88
CA SER A 76 11.48 12.06 -5.58
C SER A 76 11.98 10.63 -5.66
N VAL A 77 11.35 9.73 -4.92
CA VAL A 77 11.67 8.30 -4.90
C VAL A 77 10.75 7.58 -5.86
N VAL A 78 11.32 7.00 -6.92
CA VAL A 78 10.58 6.21 -7.90
C VAL A 78 10.71 4.75 -7.51
N CYS A 79 9.62 4.19 -7.00
CA CYS A 79 9.54 2.81 -6.51
C CYS A 79 8.09 2.31 -6.62
N PRO A 80 7.65 1.90 -7.82
CA PRO A 80 6.26 1.53 -8.07
C PRO A 80 5.79 0.40 -7.16
N GLY A 81 4.56 0.48 -6.70
CA GLY A 81 3.98 -0.52 -5.79
C GLY A 81 2.47 -0.40 -5.59
N GLY A 82 1.81 0.47 -6.33
CA GLY A 82 0.39 0.76 -6.19
C GLY A 82 0.15 2.09 -5.51
N GLN A 83 -0.87 2.19 -4.68
CA GLN A 83 -1.38 3.47 -4.16
C GLN A 83 -0.41 4.24 -3.26
N GLY A 84 0.56 3.56 -2.60
CA GLY A 84 1.64 4.24 -1.86
C GLY A 84 1.17 4.99 -0.62
N ASP A 85 0.29 4.37 0.18
CA ASP A 85 -0.04 4.84 1.54
C ASP A 85 1.22 4.90 2.39
N VAL A 86 1.45 6.00 3.12
CA VAL A 86 2.69 6.26 3.84
C VAL A 86 2.44 6.59 5.31
N SER A 87 3.27 6.04 6.20
CA SER A 87 3.29 6.37 7.62
C SER A 87 4.72 6.56 8.11
N LEU A 88 4.90 7.32 9.20
CA LEU A 88 6.20 7.57 9.80
C LEU A 88 6.23 7.11 11.25
N ILE A 89 7.29 6.40 11.63
CA ILE A 89 7.61 6.10 13.02
C ILE A 89 9.09 6.34 13.26
N GLY A 90 9.42 7.29 14.15
CA GLY A 90 10.79 7.77 14.29
C GLY A 90 11.29 8.35 12.96
N ASN A 91 12.35 7.77 12.41
CA ASN A 91 12.92 8.11 11.11
C ASN A 91 12.62 7.05 10.03
N LEU A 92 11.74 6.09 10.32
CA LEU A 92 11.34 5.08 9.36
C LEU A 92 10.01 5.44 8.70
N LEU A 93 10.03 5.58 7.38
CA LEU A 93 8.86 5.72 6.53
C LEU A 93 8.42 4.34 6.07
N ILE A 94 7.18 3.99 6.36
CA ILE A 94 6.54 2.76 5.90
C ILE A 94 5.69 3.10 4.68
N MET A 95 5.83 2.34 3.60
CA MET A 95 5.08 2.52 2.36
C MET A 95 4.36 1.22 1.97
N SER A 96 3.06 1.31 1.76
CA SER A 96 2.22 0.20 1.29
C SER A 96 2.52 -0.20 -0.15
N VAL A 97 2.53 -1.51 -0.42
CA VAL A 97 2.70 -2.10 -1.75
C VAL A 97 1.61 -3.15 -2.00
N GLN A 98 0.69 -2.85 -2.89
CA GLN A 98 -0.40 -3.78 -3.24
C GLN A 98 -0.32 -4.30 -4.68
N GLU A 99 0.37 -3.59 -5.56
CA GLU A 99 0.41 -3.92 -6.98
C GLU A 99 1.15 -5.23 -7.23
N THR A 100 0.54 -6.11 -8.03
CA THR A 100 1.10 -7.44 -8.33
C THR A 100 2.35 -7.41 -9.20
N ARG A 101 2.71 -6.26 -9.75
CA ARG A 101 3.90 -6.05 -10.58
C ARG A 101 5.02 -5.30 -9.87
N GLY A 102 4.85 -4.94 -8.60
CA GLY A 102 5.89 -4.28 -7.81
C GLY A 102 7.16 -5.15 -7.71
N ARG A 103 8.34 -4.53 -7.82
CA ARG A 103 9.66 -5.20 -7.70
C ARG A 103 10.35 -4.81 -6.41
N LEU A 104 11.05 -5.77 -5.79
CA LEU A 104 11.87 -5.53 -4.59
C LEU A 104 12.91 -4.43 -4.78
N ASP A 105 13.50 -4.37 -5.99
CA ASP A 105 14.56 -3.43 -6.37
C ASP A 105 14.04 -2.09 -6.93
N CYS A 106 12.73 -1.81 -6.79
CA CYS A 106 12.06 -0.63 -7.36
C CYS A 106 12.14 -0.53 -8.90
N GLY A 107 12.46 -1.62 -9.59
CA GLY A 107 12.60 -1.64 -11.04
C GLY A 107 11.28 -1.34 -11.77
N LEU A 108 11.35 -0.57 -12.86
CA LEU A 108 10.17 -0.10 -13.62
C LEU A 108 9.58 -1.16 -14.55
N ALA A 109 10.33 -2.24 -14.84
CA ALA A 109 9.87 -3.30 -15.74
C ALA A 109 8.68 -4.11 -15.21
N GLY A 110 8.44 -4.00 -13.90
CA GLY A 110 7.44 -4.81 -13.22
C GLY A 110 7.83 -6.29 -13.13
N VAL A 111 6.88 -7.14 -12.76
CA VAL A 111 7.03 -8.60 -12.66
C VAL A 111 5.88 -9.24 -13.44
N PRO A 112 6.09 -9.65 -14.70
CA PRO A 112 5.02 -10.25 -15.51
C PRO A 112 4.77 -11.73 -15.18
N GLU A 113 5.77 -12.44 -14.62
CA GLU A 113 5.67 -13.85 -14.30
C GLU A 113 4.65 -14.09 -13.18
N PRO A 114 3.85 -15.17 -13.23
CA PRO A 114 2.86 -15.49 -12.18
C PRO A 114 3.54 -15.78 -10.83
N VAL A 115 4.71 -16.42 -10.83
CA VAL A 115 5.55 -16.71 -9.66
C VAL A 115 6.93 -16.08 -9.84
N SER A 116 7.36 -15.22 -8.92
CA SER A 116 8.66 -14.56 -9.01
C SER A 116 9.19 -14.11 -7.65
N GLY A 117 10.45 -14.45 -7.37
CA GLY A 117 11.16 -13.97 -6.20
C GLY A 117 11.49 -12.46 -6.22
N ASP A 118 11.37 -11.82 -7.38
CA ASP A 118 11.59 -10.37 -7.53
C ASP A 118 10.37 -9.53 -7.13
N ARG A 119 9.20 -10.17 -7.01
CA ARG A 119 7.96 -9.47 -6.66
C ARG A 119 7.96 -9.01 -5.22
N ILE A 120 7.37 -7.85 -4.98
CA ILE A 120 6.96 -7.40 -3.66
C ILE A 120 5.47 -7.09 -3.64
N GLN A 121 4.80 -7.62 -2.62
CA GLN A 121 3.49 -7.20 -2.13
C GLN A 121 3.56 -7.20 -0.61
N GLY A 122 3.24 -6.09 0.04
CA GLY A 122 3.38 -5.91 1.50
C GLY A 122 3.74 -4.48 1.85
N ILE A 123 4.84 -4.28 2.53
CA ILE A 123 5.35 -2.94 2.88
C ILE A 123 6.82 -2.79 2.51
N ARG A 124 7.23 -1.55 2.23
CA ARG A 124 8.63 -1.12 2.15
C ARG A 124 8.94 -0.23 3.32
N ILE A 125 10.19 -0.25 3.76
CA ILE A 125 10.68 0.54 4.87
C ILE A 125 11.83 1.41 4.34
N PHE A 126 11.71 2.71 4.50
CA PHE A 126 12.74 3.68 4.12
C PHE A 126 13.27 4.41 5.35
N ASP A 127 14.58 4.56 5.46
CA ASP A 127 15.18 5.53 6.36
C ASP A 127 15.06 6.93 5.74
N VAL A 128 14.40 7.83 6.44
CA VAL A 128 14.20 9.24 6.09
C VAL A 128 14.80 10.17 7.13
N SER A 129 15.86 9.74 7.83
CA SER A 129 16.65 10.62 8.71
C SER A 129 17.10 11.89 7.98
N ASP A 130 17.31 11.78 6.67
CA ASP A 130 17.46 12.89 5.73
C ASP A 130 16.38 12.80 4.65
N PHE A 131 15.37 13.66 4.71
CA PHE A 131 14.28 13.71 3.73
C PHE A 131 14.75 14.05 2.31
N SER A 132 15.97 14.54 2.13
CA SER A 132 16.56 14.77 0.81
C SER A 132 17.18 13.50 0.21
N MET A 133 17.42 12.47 1.01
CA MET A 133 18.09 11.23 0.61
C MET A 133 17.43 9.98 1.25
N PRO A 134 16.14 9.72 1.00
CA PRO A 134 15.48 8.50 1.49
C PRO A 134 16.21 7.24 1.00
N LEU A 135 16.40 6.28 1.90
CA LEU A 135 17.06 5.01 1.60
C LEU A 135 16.14 3.84 1.97
N GLN A 136 15.84 2.95 1.03
CA GLN A 136 15.14 1.71 1.36
C GLN A 136 16.05 0.82 2.23
N VAL A 137 15.61 0.50 3.44
CA VAL A 137 16.33 -0.30 4.43
C VAL A 137 15.69 -1.65 4.68
N GLY A 138 14.43 -1.85 4.28
CA GLY A 138 13.74 -3.11 4.44
C GLY A 138 12.53 -3.25 3.53
N ALA A 139 12.02 -4.48 3.46
CA ALA A 139 10.76 -4.79 2.80
C ALA A 139 10.19 -6.07 3.41
N VAL A 140 8.89 -6.10 3.70
CA VAL A 140 8.22 -7.27 4.26
C VAL A 140 7.12 -7.71 3.31
N GLN A 141 7.15 -9.00 2.98
CA GLN A 141 6.21 -9.67 2.07
C GLN A 141 4.95 -10.08 2.82
N THR A 142 3.80 -9.88 2.21
CA THR A 142 2.51 -10.37 2.70
C THR A 142 1.78 -11.14 1.60
N CYS A 143 0.81 -11.96 1.97
CA CYS A 143 0.10 -12.78 0.99
C CYS A 143 -0.77 -11.97 0.02
N ARG A 144 -1.20 -10.78 0.41
CA ARG A 144 -2.15 -9.96 -0.37
C ARG A 144 -1.75 -8.51 -0.49
N GLY A 145 -0.47 -8.19 -0.28
CA GLY A 145 0.00 -6.82 -0.31
C GLY A 145 -0.63 -5.93 0.76
N SER A 146 -0.42 -4.65 0.64
CA SER A 146 -0.98 -3.61 1.50
C SER A 146 -1.52 -2.47 0.65
N HIS A 147 -2.82 -2.21 0.72
CA HIS A 147 -3.44 -1.00 0.16
C HIS A 147 -3.21 0.18 1.09
N THR A 148 -3.55 -0.03 2.35
CA THR A 148 -3.30 0.85 3.47
C THR A 148 -2.78 0.01 4.64
N HIS A 149 -2.09 0.66 5.57
CA HIS A 149 -1.60 0.02 6.78
C HIS A 149 -1.84 0.92 8.00
N THR A 150 -1.68 0.34 9.19
CA THR A 150 -1.75 1.10 10.43
C THR A 150 -0.49 0.84 11.24
N VAL A 151 0.29 1.89 11.50
CA VAL A 151 1.44 1.83 12.39
C VAL A 151 0.98 2.05 13.82
N VAL A 152 1.38 1.16 14.72
CA VAL A 152 1.15 1.28 16.15
C VAL A 152 2.41 1.83 16.80
N GLY A 153 2.31 3.01 17.33
CA GLY A 153 3.39 3.70 18.03
C GLY A 153 2.94 4.28 19.37
N PRO A 154 3.86 4.68 20.22
CA PRO A 154 5.32 4.63 20.06
C PRO A 154 5.87 3.19 20.07
N PRO A 155 7.17 2.98 19.71
CA PRO A 155 7.80 1.66 19.85
C PRO A 155 7.66 1.10 21.26
N ASP A 156 7.58 -0.23 21.36
CA ASP A 156 7.48 -0.93 22.62
C ASP A 156 8.76 -0.84 23.49
N HIS A 157 8.76 -1.51 24.65
CA HIS A 157 9.92 -1.52 25.57
C HIS A 157 11.17 -2.21 24.99
N ASN A 158 11.03 -2.99 23.91
CA ASN A 158 12.14 -3.61 23.17
C ASN A 158 12.58 -2.74 21.99
N ASN A 159 12.00 -1.57 21.81
CA ASN A 159 12.19 -0.66 20.68
C ASN A 159 11.70 -1.24 19.34
N ASN A 160 10.59 -1.98 19.37
CA ASN A 160 9.91 -2.51 18.19
C ASN A 160 8.65 -1.70 17.88
N ALA A 161 8.45 -1.38 16.61
CA ALA A 161 7.19 -0.87 16.08
C ALA A 161 6.38 -2.01 15.47
N TYR A 162 5.07 -1.84 15.39
CA TYR A 162 4.17 -2.82 14.80
C TYR A 162 3.34 -2.19 13.70
N VAL A 163 3.26 -2.89 12.56
CA VAL A 163 2.46 -2.47 11.42
C VAL A 163 1.39 -3.52 11.16
N TYR A 164 0.14 -3.10 11.15
CA TYR A 164 -1.01 -3.93 10.85
C TYR A 164 -1.40 -3.75 9.39
N VAL A 165 -1.45 -4.86 8.67
CA VAL A 165 -1.76 -4.90 7.23
C VAL A 165 -2.97 -5.79 6.99
N SER A 166 -3.96 -5.25 6.28
CA SER A 166 -5.08 -6.00 5.73
C SER A 166 -5.00 -5.96 4.21
N GLY A 167 -4.54 -7.06 3.61
CA GLY A 167 -4.29 -7.12 2.17
C GLY A 167 -5.57 -7.10 1.34
N THR A 168 -5.52 -6.42 0.20
CA THR A 168 -6.65 -6.26 -0.74
C THR A 168 -6.37 -6.84 -2.12
N SER A 169 -5.11 -7.14 -2.43
CA SER A 169 -4.70 -7.72 -3.70
C SER A 169 -5.12 -9.20 -3.81
N ARG A 170 -4.90 -9.80 -4.99
CA ARG A 170 -5.03 -11.26 -5.15
C ARG A 170 -4.06 -11.95 -4.20
N VAL A 171 -4.47 -13.11 -3.68
CA VAL A 171 -3.57 -13.95 -2.90
C VAL A 171 -2.44 -14.42 -3.80
N ARG A 172 -1.22 -14.33 -3.30
CA ARG A 172 -0.02 -14.83 -3.99
C ARG A 172 -0.03 -16.35 -4.01
N ASP A 173 0.63 -16.91 -5.01
CA ASP A 173 0.88 -18.33 -5.09
C ASP A 173 1.75 -18.81 -3.91
N ASP A 174 1.44 -19.99 -3.35
CA ASP A 174 2.23 -20.61 -2.27
C ASP A 174 3.68 -20.93 -2.71
N GLU A 175 3.89 -21.18 -4.02
CA GLU A 175 5.23 -21.33 -4.59
C GLU A 175 6.05 -20.02 -4.53
N GLU A 176 5.39 -18.86 -4.53
CA GLU A 176 6.03 -17.55 -4.44
C GLU A 176 6.23 -17.12 -2.99
N LEU A 177 5.23 -17.33 -2.14
CA LEU A 177 5.28 -17.03 -0.71
C LEU A 177 4.57 -18.12 0.08
N VAL A 178 5.35 -18.96 0.73
CA VAL A 178 4.86 -20.11 1.50
C VAL A 178 3.85 -19.67 2.57
N GLY A 179 2.74 -20.39 2.64
CA GLY A 179 1.64 -20.15 3.59
C GLY A 179 0.59 -19.17 3.08
N CYS A 180 0.63 -18.81 1.81
CA CYS A 180 -0.45 -18.08 1.15
C CYS A 180 -1.45 -19.07 0.54
N SER A 181 -2.71 -18.99 0.95
CA SER A 181 -3.81 -19.78 0.42
C SER A 181 -5.01 -18.89 0.16
N ASP A 182 -5.69 -19.09 -0.97
CA ASP A 182 -6.94 -18.45 -1.34
C ASP A 182 -8.17 -19.34 -1.12
N ASP A 183 -7.99 -20.47 -0.42
CA ASP A 183 -9.09 -21.31 -0.01
C ASP A 183 -10.15 -20.54 0.79
N SER A 184 -11.38 -21.03 0.77
CA SER A 184 -12.43 -20.49 1.61
C SER A 184 -12.02 -20.51 3.10
N PRO A 185 -12.13 -19.39 3.83
CA PRO A 185 -11.80 -19.38 5.26
C PRO A 185 -12.72 -20.27 6.11
N PHE A 186 -13.83 -20.75 5.56
CA PHE A 186 -14.70 -21.74 6.20
C PHE A 186 -14.13 -23.17 6.10
N GLU A 187 -13.25 -23.41 5.13
CA GLU A 187 -12.61 -24.71 4.86
C GLU A 187 -11.17 -24.73 5.37
N ASN A 188 -10.47 -23.60 5.24
CA ASN A 188 -9.08 -23.46 5.66
C ASN A 188 -8.93 -22.24 6.60
N PRO A 189 -8.76 -22.45 7.92
CA PRO A 189 -8.60 -21.36 8.87
C PRO A 189 -7.30 -20.56 8.66
N GLU A 190 -6.31 -21.10 7.93
CA GLU A 190 -5.06 -20.43 7.58
C GLU A 190 -5.16 -19.68 6.25
N SER A 191 -6.37 -19.54 5.68
CA SER A 191 -6.59 -18.76 4.45
C SER A 191 -6.03 -17.33 4.58
N ALA A 192 -5.45 -16.84 3.49
CA ALA A 192 -5.01 -15.46 3.39
C ALA A 192 -6.18 -14.47 3.15
N LEU A 193 -7.38 -14.98 2.81
CA LEU A 193 -8.59 -14.17 2.75
C LEU A 193 -8.98 -13.72 4.18
N PHE A 194 -9.24 -12.44 4.39
CA PHE A 194 -9.58 -11.85 5.70
C PHE A 194 -8.49 -11.94 6.79
N ARG A 195 -7.27 -12.34 6.45
CA ARG A 195 -6.14 -12.32 7.38
C ARG A 195 -5.68 -10.88 7.64
N ILE A 196 -5.37 -10.59 8.90
CA ILE A 196 -4.61 -9.39 9.29
C ILE A 196 -3.20 -9.87 9.60
N GLU A 197 -2.23 -9.30 8.90
CA GLU A 197 -0.81 -9.58 9.14
C GLU A 197 -0.24 -8.50 10.03
N VAL A 198 0.49 -8.92 11.07
CA VAL A 198 1.15 -8.01 12.02
C VAL A 198 2.64 -8.13 11.81
N ILE A 199 3.25 -7.02 11.38
CA ILE A 199 4.67 -6.94 11.09
C ILE A 199 5.35 -6.23 12.24
N GLU A 200 6.34 -6.89 12.84
CA GLU A 200 7.22 -6.31 13.85
C GLU A 200 8.45 -5.71 13.16
N ILE A 201 8.77 -4.46 13.48
CA ILE A 201 9.92 -3.74 12.93
C ILE A 201 10.84 -3.35 14.08
N PRO A 202 12.01 -3.97 14.22
CA PRO A 202 13.04 -3.55 15.16
C PRO A 202 13.59 -2.18 14.73
N MET A 203 13.32 -1.11 15.51
CA MET A 203 13.69 0.27 15.14
C MET A 203 15.18 0.51 14.97
N GLY A 204 16.02 -0.34 15.59
CA GLY A 204 17.49 -0.25 15.47
C GLY A 204 18.08 -1.06 14.31
N ARG A 205 17.28 -1.97 13.72
CA ARG A 205 17.67 -2.86 12.61
C ARG A 205 16.46 -3.20 11.78
N PRO A 206 15.90 -2.21 11.04
CA PRO A 206 14.65 -2.39 10.30
C PRO A 206 14.76 -3.36 9.12
N GLU A 207 15.98 -3.83 8.81
CA GLU A 207 16.28 -4.85 7.81
C GLU A 207 16.06 -6.28 8.31
N ASP A 208 15.97 -6.52 9.63
CA ASP A 208 15.73 -7.83 10.28
C ASP A 208 14.21 -8.17 10.33
#